data_159eba92190b1240ba4b5ca0b018324e
#
_entry.id   159eba92190b1240ba4b5ca0b018324e
#
_cell.length_a   1.000
_cell.length_b   1.000
_cell.length_c   1.000
_cell.angle_alpha   90.00
_cell.angle_beta   90.00
_cell.angle_gamma   90.00
#
_symmetry.space_group_name_H-M   'P 1'
#
loop_
_entity.id
_entity.type
_entity.pdbx_description
1 polymer ?
#
loop_
_entity_poly.entity_id
_entity_poly.type
_entity_poly.pdbx_seq_one_letter_code
_entity_poly.pdbx_strand_id
1 'polypeptide(L)'
;YKRKGEYGRQYIIPIGRLDLLCEDSQGNLYVVELKKDSGYDDAYKQTAEYLDWFEKDKRFKGKKVYGIICLNSPTQQLIDKVHADKRMRLFEYQISYTEL
;
A
#
# COMPACT_ATOMS: atom_id res chain seq x y z
N TYR A 1 -12.66 3.08 3.72
CA TYR A 1 -11.88 4.22 4.14
C TYR A 1 -12.53 4.93 5.33
N LYS A 2 -11.74 5.14 6.33
CA LYS A 2 -12.17 5.90 7.48
C LYS A 2 -11.42 7.21 7.56
N ARG A 3 -12.11 8.26 7.87
CA ARG A 3 -11.52 9.58 7.92
C ARG A 3 -11.20 10.06 9.31
N LYS A 4 -11.87 9.50 10.28
CA LYS A 4 -11.68 9.94 11.64
C LYS A 4 -10.70 9.08 12.37
N GLY A 5 -10.10 9.65 13.37
CA GLY A 5 -9.28 8.90 14.30
C GLY A 5 -7.99 8.45 13.65
N GLU A 6 -7.80 7.15 13.62
CA GLU A 6 -6.51 6.60 13.29
C GLU A 6 -6.27 6.39 11.81
N TYR A 7 -7.30 6.47 10.98
CA TYR A 7 -7.17 6.11 9.57
C TYR A 7 -7.10 7.36 8.72
N GLY A 8 -6.57 7.19 7.51
CA GLY A 8 -6.53 8.25 6.55
C GLY A 8 -5.16 8.44 5.97
N ARG A 9 -4.92 9.66 5.54
CA ARG A 9 -3.69 10.03 4.85
C ARG A 9 -2.55 10.22 5.85
N GLN A 10 -1.34 9.88 5.40
CA GLN A 10 -0.12 10.09 6.19
C GLN A 10 -0.19 9.40 7.56
N TYR A 11 -0.72 8.20 7.56
CA TYR A 11 -0.87 7.45 8.79
C TYR A 11 0.50 6.98 9.29
N ILE A 12 0.80 7.24 10.55
CA ILE A 12 2.13 6.96 11.11
C ILE A 12 2.07 5.72 11.99
N ILE A 13 3.00 4.79 11.75
CA ILE A 13 3.21 3.64 12.60
C ILE A 13 4.67 3.63 13.03
N PRO A 14 5.05 2.83 14.04
CA PRO A 14 6.42 2.89 14.57
C PRO A 14 7.52 2.65 13.55
N ILE A 15 7.25 1.88 12.51
CA ILE A 15 8.30 1.55 11.52
C ILE A 15 8.23 2.44 10.28
N GLY A 16 7.31 3.39 10.22
CA GLY A 16 7.27 4.28 9.08
C GLY A 16 5.94 5.01 8.95
N ARG A 17 5.76 5.62 7.79
CA ARG A 17 4.57 6.39 7.50
C ARG A 17 3.95 5.88 6.21
N LEU A 18 2.66 5.59 6.27
CA LEU A 18 1.89 5.16 5.12
C LEU A 18 1.34 6.38 4.40
N ASP A 19 1.25 6.30 3.08
CA ASP A 19 0.60 7.38 2.34
C ASP A 19 -0.89 7.41 2.64
N LEU A 20 -1.49 6.23 2.74
CA LEU A 20 -2.92 6.14 2.98
C LEU A 20 -3.24 4.82 3.66
N LEU A 21 -4.10 4.86 4.66
CA LEU A 21 -4.64 3.67 5.29
C LEU A 21 -6.15 3.70 5.14
N CYS A 22 -6.71 2.63 4.60
CA CYS A 22 -8.14 2.52 4.36
C CYS A 22 -8.71 1.29 5.04
N GLU A 23 -10.00 1.33 5.27
CA GLU A 23 -10.71 0.19 5.83
C GLU A 23 -12.02 0.03 5.06
N ASP A 24 -12.34 -1.20 4.66
CA ASP A 24 -13.60 -1.44 3.97
C ASP A 24 -14.72 -1.72 4.97
N SER A 25 -15.93 -1.95 4.47
CA SER A 25 -17.09 -2.15 5.34
C SER A 25 -17.01 -3.41 6.17
N GLN A 26 -16.13 -4.33 5.80
CA GLN A 26 -15.95 -5.59 6.52
C GLN A 26 -14.78 -5.54 7.50
N GLY A 27 -14.11 -4.40 7.60
CA GLY A 27 -13.01 -4.24 8.52
C GLY A 27 -11.65 -4.63 7.98
N ASN A 28 -11.55 -4.94 6.69
CA ASN A 28 -10.27 -5.22 6.07
C ASN A 28 -9.48 -3.94 5.89
N LEU A 29 -8.18 -4.01 6.13
CA LEU A 29 -7.30 -2.86 6.02
C LEU A 29 -6.53 -2.87 4.71
N TYR A 30 -6.31 -1.68 4.17
CA TYR A 30 -5.56 -1.51 2.92
C TYR A 30 -4.48 -0.47 3.14
N VAL A 31 -3.24 -0.91 3.02
CA VAL A 31 -2.08 -0.01 3.06
C VAL A 31 -1.80 0.40 1.63
N VAL A 32 -1.95 1.68 1.34
CA VAL A 32 -1.79 2.21 -0.01
C VAL A 32 -0.52 3.03 -0.09
N GLU A 33 0.37 2.66 -1.01
CA GLU A 33 1.62 3.35 -1.24
C GLU A 33 1.63 3.94 -2.64
N LEU A 34 1.87 5.25 -2.71
CA LEU A 34 1.92 5.98 -3.97
C LEU A 34 3.37 6.36 -4.22
N LYS A 35 3.91 5.94 -5.36
CA LYS A 35 5.30 6.22 -5.70
C LYS A 35 5.33 7.06 -6.97
N LYS A 36 6.05 8.16 -6.92
CA LYS A 36 6.17 9.05 -8.08
C LYS A 36 7.20 8.54 -9.08
N ASP A 37 8.23 7.92 -8.56
CA ASP A 37 9.31 7.41 -9.41
C ASP A 37 9.05 5.96 -9.74
N SER A 38 9.66 5.52 -10.82
CA SER A 38 9.44 4.18 -11.29
C SER A 38 10.32 3.17 -10.57
N GLY A 39 9.83 1.97 -10.45
CA GLY A 39 10.68 0.81 -10.46
C GLY A 39 11.38 0.37 -9.21
N TYR A 40 10.98 0.81 -8.05
CA TYR A 40 11.70 0.38 -6.86
C TYR A 40 11.25 -0.98 -6.37
N ASP A 41 12.19 -1.92 -6.37
CA ASP A 41 11.96 -3.18 -5.67
C ASP A 41 11.67 -2.94 -4.19
N ASP A 42 12.24 -1.88 -3.64
CA ASP A 42 12.02 -1.51 -2.25
C ASP A 42 10.56 -1.24 -1.92
N ALA A 43 9.76 -0.86 -2.92
CA ALA A 43 8.34 -0.64 -2.68
C ALA A 43 7.67 -1.90 -2.18
N TYR A 44 8.00 -3.05 -2.74
CA TYR A 44 7.45 -4.31 -2.28
C TYR A 44 7.91 -4.60 -0.85
N LYS A 45 9.21 -4.49 -0.59
CA LYS A 45 9.77 -4.80 0.72
C LYS A 45 9.17 -3.90 1.80
N GLN A 46 9.09 -2.62 1.52
CA GLN A 46 8.54 -1.66 2.46
C GLN A 46 7.08 -1.96 2.77
N THR A 47 6.30 -2.22 1.74
CA THR A 47 4.88 -2.51 1.94
C THR A 47 4.71 -3.82 2.68
N ALA A 48 5.50 -4.83 2.37
CA ALA A 48 5.43 -6.11 3.07
C ALA A 48 5.72 -5.94 4.56
N GLU A 49 6.70 -5.11 4.90
CA GLU A 49 7.02 -4.84 6.31
C GLU A 49 5.85 -4.16 7.01
N TYR A 50 5.17 -3.24 6.32
CA TYR A 50 4.00 -2.60 6.90
C TYR A 50 2.88 -3.60 7.13
N LEU A 51 2.62 -4.47 6.16
CA LEU A 51 1.58 -5.48 6.32
C LEU A 51 1.88 -6.41 7.50
N ASP A 52 3.15 -6.84 7.61
CA ASP A 52 3.55 -7.69 8.72
C ASP A 52 3.34 -6.99 10.06
N TRP A 53 3.64 -5.70 10.11
CA TRP A 53 3.45 -4.93 11.33
C TRP A 53 1.98 -4.91 11.75
N PHE A 54 1.08 -4.64 10.80
CA PHE A 54 -0.35 -4.61 11.12
C PHE A 54 -0.85 -5.98 11.56
N GLU A 55 -0.35 -7.04 10.94
CA GLU A 55 -0.78 -8.39 11.28
C GLU A 55 -0.39 -8.77 12.71
N LYS A 56 0.69 -8.19 13.22
CA LYS A 56 1.19 -8.50 14.56
C LYS A 56 0.64 -7.58 15.63
N ASP A 57 0.13 -6.43 15.26
CA ASP A 57 -0.33 -5.44 16.22
C ASP A 57 -1.68 -5.87 16.79
N LYS A 58 -1.77 -5.84 18.12
CA LYS A 58 -2.96 -6.33 18.80
C LYS A 58 -4.20 -5.52 18.51
N ARG A 59 -4.04 -4.22 18.21
CA ARG A 59 -5.18 -3.36 17.92
C ARG A 59 -5.90 -3.77 16.65
N PHE A 60 -5.18 -4.45 15.75
CA PHE A 60 -5.75 -4.85 14.47
C PHE A 60 -5.93 -6.35 14.37
N LYS A 61 -5.92 -7.02 15.50
CA LYS A 61 -6.06 -8.47 15.53
C LYS A 61 -7.36 -8.90 14.89
N GLY A 62 -7.29 -9.92 14.06
CA GLY A 62 -8.47 -10.45 13.38
C GLY A 62 -8.82 -9.73 12.09
N LYS A 63 -8.14 -8.63 11.78
CA LYS A 63 -8.37 -7.93 10.53
C LYS A 63 -7.42 -8.46 9.45
N LYS A 64 -7.94 -8.55 8.24
CA LYS A 64 -7.09 -8.87 7.09
C LYS A 64 -6.45 -7.58 6.59
N VAL A 65 -5.19 -7.67 6.18
CA VAL A 65 -4.44 -6.50 5.73
C VAL A 65 -3.93 -6.75 4.34
N TYR A 66 -4.16 -5.80 3.45
CA TYR A 66 -3.74 -5.88 2.06
C TYR A 66 -2.91 -4.66 1.70
N GLY A 67 -2.03 -4.84 0.73
CA GLY A 67 -1.21 -3.75 0.23
C GLY A 67 -1.59 -3.38 -1.19
N ILE A 68 -1.60 -2.10 -1.48
CA ILE A 68 -1.84 -1.58 -2.82
C ILE A 68 -0.69 -0.64 -3.14
N ILE A 69 0.05 -0.95 -4.19
CA ILE A 69 1.16 -0.13 -4.63
C ILE A 69 0.77 0.49 -5.97
N CYS A 70 0.87 1.81 -6.06
CA CYS A 70 0.58 2.54 -7.29
C CYS A 70 1.86 3.25 -7.72
N LEU A 71 2.31 2.99 -8.92
CA LEU A 71 3.46 3.71 -9.42
C LEU A 71 3.45 3.77 -10.95
N ASN A 72 4.33 4.61 -11.46
CA ASN A 72 4.48 4.80 -12.88
C ASN A 72 5.67 3.95 -13.33
N SER A 73 5.45 3.12 -14.34
CA SER A 73 6.51 2.29 -14.95
C SER A 73 7.19 1.33 -13.97
N PRO A 74 6.46 0.38 -13.41
CA PRO A 74 7.08 -0.61 -12.52
C PRO A 74 8.07 -1.51 -13.27
N THR A 75 9.09 -1.97 -12.56
CA THR A 75 10.01 -2.94 -13.13
C THR A 75 9.35 -4.31 -13.16
N GLN A 76 9.84 -5.18 -14.03
CA GLN A 76 9.34 -6.54 -14.06
C GLN A 76 9.60 -7.26 -12.74
N GLN A 77 10.73 -6.98 -12.10
CA GLN A 77 11.05 -7.58 -10.81
C GLN A 77 9.99 -7.23 -9.77
N LEU A 78 9.58 -5.97 -9.74
CA LEU A 78 8.55 -5.55 -8.79
C LEU A 78 7.22 -6.21 -9.10
N ILE A 79 6.85 -6.26 -10.37
CA ILE A 79 5.61 -6.92 -10.80
C ILE A 79 5.61 -8.37 -10.33
N ASP A 80 6.71 -9.07 -10.54
CA ASP A 80 6.79 -10.47 -10.17
C ASP A 80 6.68 -10.68 -8.65
N LYS A 81 7.33 -9.82 -7.88
CA LYS A 81 7.27 -9.92 -6.43
C LYS A 81 5.86 -9.69 -5.90
N VAL A 82 5.18 -8.69 -6.45
CA VAL A 82 3.82 -8.40 -6.02
C VAL A 82 2.88 -9.53 -6.41
N HIS A 83 3.02 -10.05 -7.63
CA HIS A 83 2.17 -11.14 -8.08
C HIS A 83 2.33 -12.40 -7.25
N ALA A 84 3.51 -12.59 -6.67
CA ALA A 84 3.76 -13.75 -5.81
C ALA A 84 3.19 -13.59 -4.40
N ASP A 85 2.75 -12.41 -4.03
CA ASP A 85 2.24 -12.13 -2.70
C ASP A 85 0.74 -11.87 -2.78
N LYS A 86 -0.04 -12.79 -2.25
CA LYS A 86 -1.50 -12.71 -2.36
C LYS A 86 -2.10 -11.53 -1.61
N ARG A 87 -1.34 -10.92 -0.71
CA ARG A 87 -1.82 -9.79 0.06
C ARG A 87 -1.70 -8.47 -0.70
N MET A 88 -1.05 -8.48 -1.86
CA MET A 88 -0.70 -7.24 -2.55
C MET A 88 -1.24 -7.17 -3.95
N ARG A 89 -1.48 -5.93 -4.40
CA ARG A 89 -1.83 -5.63 -5.77
C ARG A 89 -1.01 -4.44 -6.24
N LEU A 90 -0.68 -4.44 -7.51
CA LEU A 90 0.11 -3.39 -8.12
C LEU A 90 -0.71 -2.74 -9.22
N PHE A 91 -0.76 -1.43 -9.20
CA PHE A 91 -1.44 -0.65 -10.22
C PHE A 91 -0.44 0.31 -10.84
N GLU A 92 -0.46 0.36 -12.16
CA GLU A 92 0.33 1.32 -12.90
C GLU A 92 -0.57 2.49 -13.27
N TYR A 93 -0.10 3.70 -13.01
CA TYR A 93 -0.84 4.87 -13.46
C TYR A 93 -0.06 5.56 -14.58
N GLN A 94 -0.79 6.26 -15.43
CA GLN A 94 -0.21 6.99 -16.53
C GLN A 94 -0.67 8.43 -16.46
N ILE A 95 0.23 9.33 -16.84
CA ILE A 95 -0.09 10.74 -16.90
C ILE A 95 -0.23 11.12 -18.36
N SER A 96 -1.40 11.68 -18.70
CA SER A 96 -1.66 12.18 -20.04
C SER A 96 -1.76 13.69 -20.02
N TYR A 97 -1.20 14.33 -21.05
CA TYR A 97 -1.31 15.76 -21.20
C TYR A 97 -2.02 16.04 -22.50
N THR A 98 -2.92 17.01 -22.48
CA THR A 98 -3.63 17.43 -23.67
C THR A 98 -3.30 18.90 -23.91
N GLU A 99 -2.81 19.18 -25.10
CA GLU A 99 -2.56 20.56 -25.51
C GLU A 99 -3.86 21.16 -25.99
N LEU A 100 -4.18 22.36 -25.46
CA LEU A 100 -5.40 23.05 -25.81
C LEU A 100 -5.19 24.02 -26.95
#